data_f760eab480ef4b58d1104affdaa09e6a
#
_entry.id   f760eab480ef4b58d1104affdaa09e6a
#
_cell.length_a   1.000
_cell.length_b   1.000
_cell.length_c   1.000
_cell.angle_alpha   90.00
_cell.angle_beta   90.00
_cell.angle_gamma   90.00
#
_symmetry.space_group_name_H-M   'P 1'
#
loop_
_entity.id
_entity.type
_entity.pdbx_description
1 polymer ?
#
loop_
_entity_poly.entity_id
_entity_poly.type
_entity_poly.pdbx_seq_one_letter_code
_entity_poly.pdbx_strand_id
1 'polypeptide(L)'
;ASIVASHFHPEFVVNVKETGQTLMVNYPDINNLKITTIGTERFLHDGGWDSTQRYFMVAANQRNTIAVVDSKEDKLVKLVKDGVGKIPHPGRGANINDPKFGPVWATSHLGDDTIVLIGTDPAKHPKQAWKVVRTLKGLGSGSLFIKTHPKSNNLWVDSPLNPTAETSQSVAVFDLKNLDKPFEILKIAEMAKLGEGPNAWCSRSTTRRVTKVWFSVWNGKTQDSAIVVIDDKTRKLKAVIKDKRLDY
;
A
#
# COMPACT_ATOMS: atom_id res chain seq x y z
N ALA A 1 -11.98 6.98 5.82
CA ALA A 1 -11.65 6.08 6.93
C ALA A 1 -11.52 4.65 6.40
N SER A 2 -10.55 3.88 6.86
CA SER A 2 -10.44 2.47 6.52
C SER A 2 -11.15 1.60 7.56
N ILE A 3 -11.86 0.58 7.06
CA ILE A 3 -12.49 -0.44 7.88
C ILE A 3 -11.98 -1.79 7.38
N VAL A 4 -11.49 -2.63 8.29
CA VAL A 4 -11.00 -3.97 7.97
C VAL A 4 -11.52 -4.97 9.00
N ALA A 5 -11.65 -6.24 8.62
CA ALA A 5 -11.99 -7.32 9.55
C ALA A 5 -10.72 -7.82 10.28
N SER A 6 -10.84 -8.07 11.58
CA SER A 6 -9.81 -8.73 12.38
C SER A 6 -9.67 -10.20 11.96
N HIS A 7 -8.44 -10.72 12.08
CA HIS A 7 -8.16 -12.15 11.84
C HIS A 7 -8.14 -12.97 13.13
N PHE A 8 -8.22 -12.32 14.31
CA PHE A 8 -8.15 -12.98 15.61
C PHE A 8 -9.48 -13.01 16.34
N HIS A 9 -10.29 -11.96 16.19
CA HIS A 9 -11.57 -11.83 16.82
C HIS A 9 -12.65 -11.49 15.77
N PRO A 10 -13.95 -11.79 16.05
CA PRO A 10 -15.04 -11.37 15.17
C PRO A 10 -15.28 -9.87 15.33
N GLU A 11 -14.39 -9.07 14.78
CA GLU A 11 -14.34 -7.63 14.97
C GLU A 11 -14.01 -6.90 13.67
N PHE A 12 -14.56 -5.69 13.54
CA PHE A 12 -14.08 -4.70 12.62
C PHE A 12 -13.11 -3.74 13.31
N VAL A 13 -11.99 -3.46 12.64
CA VAL A 13 -11.07 -2.38 12.98
C VAL A 13 -11.55 -1.15 12.22
N VAL A 14 -12.04 -0.14 12.91
CA VAL A 14 -12.63 1.08 12.33
C VAL A 14 -11.77 2.28 12.71
N ASN A 15 -11.18 2.95 11.72
CA ASN A 15 -10.38 4.13 11.97
C ASN A 15 -11.24 5.39 11.89
N VAL A 16 -11.25 6.17 12.98
CA VAL A 16 -11.99 7.43 13.08
C VAL A 16 -10.99 8.58 12.85
N LYS A 17 -10.97 9.08 11.63
CA LYS A 17 -9.95 9.97 11.09
C LYS A 17 -9.66 11.19 11.95
N GLU A 18 -10.70 11.96 12.28
CA GLU A 18 -10.56 13.28 12.92
C GLU A 18 -10.31 13.18 14.42
N THR A 19 -10.79 12.12 15.07
CA THR A 19 -10.63 11.94 16.52
C THR A 19 -9.30 11.29 16.89
N GLY A 20 -8.63 10.62 15.93
CA GLY A 20 -7.41 9.87 16.18
C GLY A 20 -7.65 8.58 16.95
N GLN A 21 -8.81 7.98 16.78
CA GLN A 21 -9.19 6.75 17.44
C GLN A 21 -9.29 5.59 16.43
N THR A 22 -8.90 4.42 16.88
CA THR A 22 -9.19 3.16 16.20
C THR A 22 -10.15 2.38 17.09
N LEU A 23 -11.31 2.01 16.55
CA LEU A 23 -12.32 1.25 17.26
C LEU A 23 -12.22 -0.22 16.86
N MET A 24 -12.20 -1.12 17.85
CA MET A 24 -12.38 -2.54 17.66
C MET A 24 -13.85 -2.83 17.94
N VAL A 25 -14.62 -3.07 16.89
CA VAL A 25 -16.08 -3.25 16.97
C VAL A 25 -16.37 -4.73 16.90
N ASN A 26 -16.64 -5.34 18.05
CA ASN A 26 -16.97 -6.75 18.19
C ASN A 26 -18.44 -6.97 17.82
N TYR A 27 -18.73 -7.91 16.89
CA TYR A 27 -20.05 -8.07 16.26
C TYR A 27 -20.73 -9.44 16.38
N PRO A 28 -20.33 -10.39 17.24
CA PRO A 28 -21.08 -11.65 17.42
C PRO A 28 -22.55 -11.42 17.79
N ASP A 29 -22.83 -10.39 18.57
CA ASP A 29 -24.19 -9.91 18.83
C ASP A 29 -24.35 -8.50 18.25
N ILE A 30 -25.02 -8.42 17.09
CA ILE A 30 -25.26 -7.15 16.38
C ILE A 30 -26.20 -6.19 17.13
N ASN A 31 -27.01 -6.71 18.06
CA ASN A 31 -27.92 -5.90 18.89
C ASN A 31 -27.19 -5.33 20.12
N ASN A 32 -26.02 -5.86 20.45
CA ASN A 32 -25.23 -5.45 21.61
C ASN A 32 -23.73 -5.41 21.28
N LEU A 33 -23.35 -4.48 20.41
CA LEU A 33 -21.96 -4.30 19.99
C LEU A 33 -21.07 -3.91 21.17
N LYS A 34 -19.94 -4.60 21.31
CA LYS A 34 -18.88 -4.22 22.25
C LYS A 34 -17.81 -3.45 21.46
N ILE A 35 -17.45 -2.27 21.95
CA ILE A 35 -16.50 -1.39 21.27
C ILE A 35 -15.34 -1.09 22.21
N THR A 36 -14.13 -1.52 21.80
CA THR A 36 -12.88 -1.11 22.44
C THR A 36 -12.34 0.10 21.69
N THR A 37 -12.12 1.21 22.37
CA THR A 37 -11.57 2.44 21.78
C THR A 37 -10.08 2.53 22.08
N ILE A 38 -9.27 2.61 21.03
CA ILE A 38 -7.81 2.72 21.09
C ILE A 38 -7.44 4.13 20.64
N GLY A 39 -6.81 4.92 21.53
CA GLY A 39 -6.19 6.19 21.17
C GLY A 39 -4.97 5.94 20.26
N THR A 40 -4.96 6.53 19.09
CA THR A 40 -3.89 6.39 18.09
C THR A 40 -3.31 7.76 17.70
N GLU A 41 -3.49 8.19 16.46
CA GLU A 41 -3.06 9.49 15.97
C GLU A 41 -4.16 10.05 15.04
N ARG A 42 -4.30 11.38 14.99
CA ARG A 42 -5.28 12.05 14.11
C ARG A 42 -4.93 11.87 12.63
N PHE A 43 -5.92 11.98 11.77
CA PHE A 43 -5.84 11.86 10.33
C PHE A 43 -5.49 10.45 9.83
N LEU A 44 -6.00 9.43 10.52
CA LEU A 44 -5.97 8.04 10.06
C LEU A 44 -6.67 7.94 8.70
N HIS A 45 -5.99 7.37 7.70
CA HIS A 45 -6.50 7.32 6.33
C HIS A 45 -6.69 5.89 5.84
N ASP A 46 -5.61 5.21 5.53
CA ASP A 46 -5.61 3.86 5.00
C ASP A 46 -4.48 3.03 5.63
N GLY A 47 -4.60 1.72 5.53
CA GLY A 47 -3.65 0.81 6.15
C GLY A 47 -3.87 -0.63 5.74
N GLY A 48 -3.01 -1.50 6.21
CA GLY A 48 -3.05 -2.92 5.94
C GLY A 48 -2.42 -3.76 7.03
N TRP A 49 -2.61 -5.06 6.89
CA TRP A 49 -2.08 -6.05 7.80
C TRP A 49 -0.60 -6.33 7.54
N ASP A 50 0.14 -6.57 8.59
CA ASP A 50 1.45 -7.20 8.51
C ASP A 50 1.33 -8.65 7.99
N SER A 51 2.46 -9.31 7.75
CA SER A 51 2.49 -10.68 7.21
C SER A 51 1.88 -11.74 8.13
N THR A 52 1.79 -11.47 9.44
CA THR A 52 1.16 -12.35 10.43
C THR A 52 -0.35 -12.13 10.54
N GLN A 53 -0.88 -11.06 9.93
CA GLN A 53 -2.26 -10.62 10.05
C GLN A 53 -2.69 -10.22 11.47
N ARG A 54 -1.72 -10.03 12.37
CA ARG A 54 -1.94 -9.62 13.75
C ARG A 54 -1.90 -8.10 13.91
N TYR A 55 -0.95 -7.46 13.24
CA TYR A 55 -0.71 -6.04 13.40
C TYR A 55 -1.31 -5.26 12.23
N PHE A 56 -2.24 -4.38 12.55
CA PHE A 56 -2.80 -3.45 11.59
C PHE A 56 -1.98 -2.18 11.58
N MET A 57 -1.43 -1.84 10.42
CA MET A 57 -0.57 -0.68 10.23
C MET A 57 -1.32 0.37 9.44
N VAL A 58 -1.65 1.49 10.07
CA VAL A 58 -2.48 2.54 9.47
C VAL A 58 -1.74 3.88 9.42
N ALA A 59 -1.85 4.56 8.28
CA ALA A 59 -1.25 5.86 8.07
C ALA A 59 -2.12 6.97 8.67
N ALA A 60 -1.55 7.71 9.62
CA ALA A 60 -2.00 9.04 10.01
C ALA A 60 -1.28 10.04 9.09
N ASN A 61 -1.82 10.19 7.87
CA ASN A 61 -1.08 10.74 6.74
C ASN A 61 -0.64 12.20 6.95
N GLN A 62 -1.50 13.08 7.47
CA GLN A 62 -1.13 14.46 7.76
C GLN A 62 -0.20 14.62 8.99
N ARG A 63 0.10 13.54 9.69
CA ARG A 63 1.02 13.50 10.83
C ARG A 63 2.34 12.78 10.51
N ASN A 64 2.53 12.34 9.26
CA ASN A 64 3.71 11.59 8.84
C ASN A 64 3.99 10.42 9.80
N THR A 65 2.95 9.68 10.17
CA THR A 65 3.00 8.68 11.24
C THR A 65 2.30 7.41 10.77
N ILE A 66 2.88 6.26 11.12
CA ILE A 66 2.20 4.97 11.01
C ILE A 66 1.84 4.48 12.40
N ALA A 67 0.55 4.30 12.67
CA ALA A 67 0.08 3.67 13.90
C ALA A 67 0.06 2.15 13.71
N VAL A 68 0.55 1.42 14.70
CA VAL A 68 0.59 -0.05 14.74
C VAL A 68 -0.36 -0.52 15.82
N VAL A 69 -1.43 -1.20 15.44
CA VAL A 69 -2.47 -1.73 16.35
C VAL A 69 -2.38 -3.25 16.37
N ASP A 70 -2.29 -3.82 17.56
CA ASP A 70 -2.34 -5.27 17.77
C ASP A 70 -3.80 -5.70 17.88
N SER A 71 -4.33 -6.39 16.87
CA SER A 71 -5.72 -6.85 16.83
C SER A 71 -5.98 -8.14 17.62
N LYS A 72 -4.95 -8.75 18.19
CA LYS A 72 -5.09 -9.86 19.11
C LYS A 72 -5.27 -9.38 20.55
N GLU A 73 -4.62 -8.27 20.88
CA GLU A 73 -4.61 -7.69 22.23
C GLU A 73 -5.44 -6.38 22.32
N ASP A 74 -6.03 -5.94 21.21
CA ASP A 74 -6.84 -4.72 21.07
C ASP A 74 -6.17 -3.49 21.67
N LYS A 75 -4.91 -3.26 21.29
CA LYS A 75 -4.12 -2.15 21.83
C LYS A 75 -3.18 -1.51 20.82
N LEU A 76 -2.85 -0.24 21.08
CA LEU A 76 -1.77 0.44 20.36
C LEU A 76 -0.42 -0.18 20.77
N VAL A 77 0.36 -0.55 19.77
CA VAL A 77 1.73 -1.06 19.96
C VAL A 77 2.74 0.07 19.84
N LYS A 78 2.62 0.87 18.76
CA LYS A 78 3.61 1.92 18.45
C LYS A 78 3.01 2.99 17.53
N LEU A 79 3.49 4.21 17.68
CA LEU A 79 3.43 5.26 16.67
C LEU A 79 4.83 5.40 16.05
N VAL A 80 4.98 4.98 14.81
CA VAL A 80 6.24 5.10 14.06
C VAL A 80 6.25 6.47 13.39
N LYS A 81 7.16 7.34 13.83
CA LYS A 81 7.30 8.74 13.34
C LYS A 81 8.66 8.96 12.70
N ASP A 82 9.71 8.42 13.31
CA ASP A 82 11.07 8.62 12.86
C ASP A 82 11.34 7.90 11.53
N GLY A 83 11.81 8.66 10.55
CA GLY A 83 12.15 8.14 9.22
C GLY A 83 10.96 7.91 8.28
N VAL A 84 9.74 8.14 8.72
CA VAL A 84 8.56 8.14 7.84
C VAL A 84 8.57 9.39 6.98
N GLY A 85 8.34 9.24 5.66
CA GLY A 85 8.28 10.33 4.70
C GLY A 85 7.01 11.18 4.84
N LYS A 86 6.83 12.14 3.93
CA LYS A 86 5.71 13.07 3.95
C LYS A 86 4.43 12.44 3.40
N ILE A 87 3.36 12.53 4.17
CA ILE A 87 2.02 12.08 3.81
C ILE A 87 2.04 10.60 3.37
N PRO A 88 2.32 9.66 4.30
CA PRO A 88 2.30 8.23 3.97
C PRO A 88 0.94 7.81 3.43
N HIS A 89 0.95 7.05 2.34
CA HIS A 89 -0.25 6.53 1.70
C HIS A 89 -0.01 5.09 1.23
N PRO A 90 -0.21 4.10 2.10
CA PRO A 90 0.13 2.71 1.81
C PRO A 90 -0.82 2.02 0.83
N GLY A 91 -2.04 2.50 0.67
CA GLY A 91 -3.08 1.80 -0.06
C GLY A 91 -3.51 0.46 0.56
N ARG A 92 -2.69 -0.28 1.15
CA ARG A 92 -2.75 -1.43 2.07
C ARG A 92 -1.35 -1.87 2.46
N GLY A 93 -0.34 -1.19 1.94
CA GLY A 93 1.05 -1.55 2.12
C GLY A 93 1.45 -2.82 1.36
N ALA A 94 2.70 -3.20 1.54
CA ALA A 94 3.26 -4.41 0.96
C ALA A 94 4.10 -5.15 1.99
N ASN A 95 3.81 -6.44 2.19
CA ASN A 95 4.60 -7.30 3.06
C ASN A 95 5.78 -7.89 2.28
N ILE A 96 6.98 -7.71 2.78
CA ILE A 96 8.24 -8.13 2.17
C ILE A 96 9.05 -8.87 3.22
N ASN A 97 9.76 -9.91 2.80
CA ASN A 97 10.80 -10.52 3.63
C ASN A 97 12.15 -9.95 3.16
N ASP A 98 12.60 -8.87 3.83
CA ASP A 98 13.87 -8.22 3.50
C ASP A 98 15.04 -9.14 3.90
N PRO A 99 16.01 -9.39 2.98
CA PRO A 99 17.13 -10.31 3.27
C PRO A 99 17.98 -9.91 4.48
N LYS A 100 18.03 -8.62 4.82
CA LYS A 100 18.83 -8.08 5.92
C LYS A 100 18.03 -7.88 7.20
N PHE A 101 16.78 -7.45 7.08
CA PHE A 101 15.98 -6.99 8.23
C PHE A 101 14.84 -7.92 8.61
N GLY A 102 14.61 -9.01 7.85
CA GLY A 102 13.50 -9.94 8.06
C GLY A 102 12.16 -9.39 7.58
N PRO A 103 11.04 -9.81 8.19
CA PRO A 103 9.71 -9.36 7.79
C PRO A 103 9.53 -7.85 7.97
N VAL A 104 9.12 -7.16 6.90
CA VAL A 104 8.82 -5.73 6.90
C VAL A 104 7.51 -5.45 6.20
N TRP A 105 6.90 -4.33 6.56
CA TRP A 105 5.76 -3.75 5.86
C TRP A 105 6.17 -2.42 5.22
N ALA A 106 5.85 -2.25 3.94
CA ALA A 106 6.26 -1.10 3.17
C ALA A 106 5.10 -0.16 2.88
N THR A 107 5.37 1.15 2.91
CA THR A 107 4.47 2.21 2.47
C THR A 107 5.18 3.18 1.54
N SER A 108 4.44 3.70 0.56
CA SER A 108 4.81 4.85 -0.26
C SER A 108 4.19 6.13 0.28
N HIS A 109 4.42 7.27 -0.37
CA HIS A 109 4.04 8.59 0.12
C HIS A 109 3.40 9.45 -0.97
N LEU A 110 2.45 10.30 -0.55
CA LEU A 110 1.88 11.34 -1.41
C LEU A 110 2.78 12.59 -1.48
N GLY A 111 3.43 12.92 -0.37
CA GLY A 111 4.13 14.18 -0.21
C GLY A 111 5.58 14.19 -0.67
N ASP A 112 6.19 13.03 -0.88
CA ASP A 112 7.55 12.89 -1.37
C ASP A 112 7.77 11.59 -2.16
N ASP A 113 9.02 11.34 -2.59
CA ASP A 113 9.40 10.18 -3.38
C ASP A 113 9.87 8.99 -2.54
N THR A 114 9.73 9.04 -1.22
CA THR A 114 10.23 7.99 -0.35
C THR A 114 9.32 6.77 -0.30
N ILE A 115 9.93 5.60 -0.14
CA ILE A 115 9.27 4.34 0.19
C ILE A 115 9.96 3.82 1.43
N VAL A 116 9.24 3.64 2.52
CA VAL A 116 9.82 3.17 3.78
C VAL A 116 9.39 1.75 4.09
N LEU A 117 10.32 0.96 4.63
CA LEU A 117 10.12 -0.38 5.08
C LEU A 117 10.23 -0.40 6.61
N ILE A 118 9.16 -0.86 7.27
CA ILE A 118 9.04 -0.90 8.73
C ILE A 118 9.10 -2.35 9.18
N GLY A 119 9.99 -2.67 10.12
CA GLY A 119 10.10 -4.03 10.68
C GLY A 119 8.84 -4.45 11.42
N THR A 120 8.40 -5.70 11.23
CA THR A 120 7.11 -6.21 11.77
C THR A 120 7.23 -7.48 12.60
N ASP A 121 8.44 -7.94 12.92
CA ASP A 121 8.64 -9.16 13.70
C ASP A 121 9.25 -8.86 15.07
N PRO A 122 8.44 -8.60 16.11
CA PRO A 122 8.95 -8.33 17.44
C PRO A 122 9.54 -9.58 18.13
N ALA A 123 9.19 -10.77 17.67
CA ALA A 123 9.62 -12.01 18.31
C ALA A 123 11.04 -12.41 17.89
N LYS A 124 11.34 -12.42 16.58
CA LYS A 124 12.63 -12.86 16.06
C LYS A 124 13.56 -11.71 15.70
N HIS A 125 13.00 -10.53 15.42
CA HIS A 125 13.72 -9.33 15.02
C HIS A 125 13.38 -8.12 15.93
N PRO A 126 13.51 -8.22 17.27
CA PRO A 126 13.04 -7.18 18.20
C PRO A 126 13.75 -5.83 18.03
N LYS A 127 15.00 -5.83 17.56
CA LYS A 127 15.76 -4.60 17.32
C LYS A 127 15.23 -3.79 16.12
N GLN A 128 14.61 -4.45 15.15
CA GLN A 128 14.03 -3.89 13.93
C GLN A 128 12.54 -3.57 14.06
N ALA A 129 11.84 -4.23 14.98
CA ALA A 129 10.41 -4.13 15.13
C ALA A 129 9.96 -2.67 15.38
N TRP A 130 8.95 -2.25 14.62
CA TRP A 130 8.28 -0.96 14.72
C TRP A 130 9.21 0.24 14.49
N LYS A 131 10.19 0.06 13.61
CA LYS A 131 11.12 1.11 13.15
C LYS A 131 11.22 1.07 11.64
N VAL A 132 11.48 2.23 11.04
CA VAL A 132 11.93 2.30 9.65
C VAL A 132 13.33 1.69 9.59
N VAL A 133 13.48 0.60 8.85
CA VAL A 133 14.74 -0.14 8.71
C VAL A 133 15.41 0.10 7.37
N ARG A 134 14.63 0.54 6.37
CA ARG A 134 15.13 0.88 5.04
C ARG A 134 14.27 1.98 4.43
N THR A 135 14.92 2.89 3.71
CA THR A 135 14.27 3.89 2.86
C THR A 135 14.74 3.70 1.43
N LEU A 136 13.79 3.64 0.49
CA LEU A 136 14.05 3.59 -0.94
C LEU A 136 13.55 4.90 -1.57
N LYS A 137 14.08 5.22 -2.77
CA LYS A 137 13.58 6.30 -3.61
C LYS A 137 12.70 5.73 -4.70
N GLY A 138 11.47 6.26 -4.85
CA GLY A 138 10.53 5.93 -5.90
C GLY A 138 10.62 6.89 -7.09
N LEU A 139 9.62 6.83 -7.98
CA LEU A 139 9.52 7.69 -9.16
C LEU A 139 9.32 9.18 -8.81
N GLY A 140 8.63 9.45 -7.72
CA GLY A 140 8.26 10.79 -7.30
C GLY A 140 7.15 10.75 -6.25
N SER A 141 6.69 11.94 -5.84
CA SER A 141 5.52 12.10 -4.98
C SER A 141 4.23 11.65 -5.67
N GLY A 142 3.13 11.57 -4.92
CA GLY A 142 1.81 11.27 -5.47
C GLY A 142 1.51 9.79 -5.60
N SER A 143 2.22 8.90 -4.88
CA SER A 143 1.94 7.48 -4.87
C SER A 143 0.66 7.16 -4.09
N LEU A 144 -0.20 6.32 -4.66
CA LEU A 144 -1.42 5.81 -4.02
C LEU A 144 -1.29 4.35 -3.60
N PHE A 145 -0.54 3.56 -4.34
CA PHE A 145 -0.45 2.13 -4.10
C PHE A 145 0.97 1.59 -4.21
N ILE A 146 1.31 0.76 -3.24
CA ILE A 146 2.50 -0.07 -3.22
C ILE A 146 2.06 -1.53 -3.10
N LYS A 147 2.52 -2.40 -3.98
CA LYS A 147 2.06 -3.78 -4.07
C LYS A 147 3.17 -4.78 -4.34
N THR A 148 3.06 -5.92 -3.68
CA THR A 148 3.80 -7.14 -4.00
C THR A 148 2.92 -8.37 -3.76
N HIS A 149 3.46 -9.55 -3.93
CA HIS A 149 2.80 -10.82 -3.59
C HIS A 149 3.83 -11.77 -2.99
N PRO A 150 3.46 -12.67 -2.05
CA PRO A 150 4.40 -13.59 -1.40
C PRO A 150 5.21 -14.48 -2.36
N LYS A 151 4.73 -14.69 -3.58
CA LYS A 151 5.40 -15.48 -4.64
C LYS A 151 5.99 -14.63 -5.77
N SER A 152 5.97 -13.29 -5.66
CA SER A 152 6.58 -12.38 -6.62
C SER A 152 7.96 -11.95 -6.15
N ASN A 153 8.85 -11.71 -7.11
CA ASN A 153 10.13 -11.06 -6.86
C ASN A 153 10.07 -9.54 -7.11
N ASN A 154 8.89 -8.99 -7.36
CA ASN A 154 8.72 -7.59 -7.73
C ASN A 154 7.92 -6.83 -6.67
N LEU A 155 8.35 -5.61 -6.38
CA LEU A 155 7.57 -4.60 -5.69
C LEU A 155 7.18 -3.54 -6.71
N TRP A 156 5.88 -3.29 -6.84
CA TRP A 156 5.28 -2.35 -7.78
C TRP A 156 4.83 -1.11 -7.04
N VAL A 157 5.25 0.07 -7.53
CA VAL A 157 4.92 1.36 -6.90
C VAL A 157 4.51 2.35 -7.96
N ASP A 158 3.34 2.94 -7.81
CA ASP A 158 2.79 3.96 -8.69
C ASP A 158 3.10 5.39 -8.20
N SER A 159 2.77 6.38 -9.01
CA SER A 159 2.78 7.80 -8.64
C SER A 159 1.74 8.59 -9.45
N PRO A 160 0.45 8.15 -9.49
CA PRO A 160 -0.55 8.71 -10.41
C PRO A 160 -0.90 10.17 -10.13
N LEU A 161 -0.66 10.66 -8.92
CA LEU A 161 -0.94 12.05 -8.54
C LEU A 161 0.29 12.96 -8.68
N ASN A 162 1.36 12.46 -9.31
CA ASN A 162 2.53 13.30 -9.59
C ASN A 162 2.19 14.34 -10.67
N PRO A 163 2.59 15.62 -10.51
CA PRO A 163 2.31 16.66 -11.49
C PRO A 163 3.06 16.46 -12.82
N THR A 164 4.17 15.69 -12.82
CA THR A 164 4.95 15.40 -14.02
C THR A 164 4.32 14.21 -14.75
N ALA A 165 3.89 14.43 -16.00
CA ALA A 165 3.20 13.42 -16.81
C ALA A 165 4.02 12.13 -16.98
N GLU A 166 5.33 12.22 -17.21
CA GLU A 166 6.19 11.05 -17.34
C GLU A 166 6.17 10.16 -16.08
N THR A 167 6.14 10.78 -14.91
CA THR A 167 6.06 10.07 -13.62
C THR A 167 4.67 9.50 -13.39
N SER A 168 3.61 10.30 -13.56
CA SER A 168 2.23 9.86 -13.29
C SER A 168 1.73 8.76 -14.23
N GLN A 169 2.33 8.64 -15.42
CA GLN A 169 2.00 7.64 -16.43
C GLN A 169 2.84 6.35 -16.33
N SER A 170 3.73 6.29 -15.36
CA SER A 170 4.69 5.20 -15.19
C SER A 170 4.55 4.51 -13.84
N VAL A 171 5.13 3.31 -13.74
CA VAL A 171 5.19 2.51 -12.51
C VAL A 171 6.64 2.10 -12.29
N ALA A 172 7.12 2.21 -11.05
CA ALA A 172 8.40 1.69 -10.62
C ALA A 172 8.29 0.21 -10.24
N VAL A 173 9.26 -0.59 -10.68
CA VAL A 173 9.35 -2.01 -10.34
C VAL A 173 10.70 -2.29 -9.70
N PHE A 174 10.69 -2.63 -8.42
CA PHE A 174 11.88 -2.99 -7.65
C PHE A 174 12.06 -4.51 -7.62
N ASP A 175 13.32 -4.95 -7.69
CA ASP A 175 13.69 -6.35 -7.48
C ASP A 175 13.79 -6.63 -5.98
N LEU A 176 12.87 -7.44 -5.44
CA LEU A 176 12.85 -7.82 -4.02
C LEU A 176 14.06 -8.65 -3.58
N LYS A 177 14.82 -9.23 -4.52
CA LYS A 177 16.05 -9.94 -4.20
C LYS A 177 17.23 -8.99 -3.96
N ASN A 178 17.12 -7.77 -4.50
CA ASN A 178 18.15 -6.74 -4.31
C ASN A 178 17.52 -5.34 -4.43
N LEU A 179 17.01 -4.84 -3.33
CA LEU A 179 16.38 -3.51 -3.23
C LEU A 179 17.40 -2.35 -3.34
N ASP A 180 18.69 -2.64 -3.35
CA ASP A 180 19.74 -1.62 -3.54
C ASP A 180 20.00 -1.33 -5.03
N LYS A 181 19.48 -2.17 -5.94
CA LYS A 181 19.53 -1.91 -7.38
C LYS A 181 18.53 -0.82 -7.78
N PRO A 182 18.84 -0.03 -8.82
CA PRO A 182 17.85 0.85 -9.41
C PRO A 182 16.61 0.08 -9.85
N PHE A 183 15.42 0.69 -9.65
CA PHE A 183 14.17 0.15 -10.16
C PHE A 183 14.06 0.29 -11.67
N GLU A 184 13.24 -0.55 -12.28
CA GLU A 184 12.84 -0.43 -13.68
C GLU A 184 11.59 0.46 -13.78
N ILE A 185 11.51 1.29 -14.83
CA ILE A 185 10.35 2.12 -15.14
C ILE A 185 9.54 1.47 -16.24
N LEU A 186 8.25 1.23 -15.98
CA LEU A 186 7.31 0.78 -17.00
C LEU A 186 6.30 1.89 -17.31
N LYS A 187 6.24 2.31 -18.56
CA LYS A 187 5.32 3.34 -19.08
C LYS A 187 3.94 2.75 -19.35
N ILE A 188 3.19 2.52 -18.28
CA ILE A 188 1.92 1.78 -18.31
C ILE A 188 0.85 2.51 -19.13
N ALA A 189 0.80 3.83 -19.05
CA ALA A 189 -0.17 4.63 -19.79
C ALA A 189 0.04 4.58 -21.31
N GLU A 190 1.30 4.56 -21.77
CA GLU A 190 1.62 4.37 -23.20
C GLU A 190 1.12 3.01 -23.70
N MET A 191 1.20 1.97 -22.88
CA MET A 191 0.71 0.64 -23.21
C MET A 191 -0.82 0.60 -23.36
N ALA A 192 -1.54 1.45 -22.64
CA ALA A 192 -3.00 1.54 -22.70
C ALA A 192 -3.49 2.18 -24.00
N LYS A 193 -2.67 3.04 -24.64
CA LYS A 193 -3.02 3.78 -25.88
C LYS A 193 -4.33 4.56 -25.76
N LEU A 194 -4.47 5.35 -24.70
CA LEU A 194 -5.64 6.22 -24.45
C LEU A 194 -5.45 7.67 -24.92
N GLY A 195 -4.36 7.96 -25.66
CA GLY A 195 -4.02 9.32 -26.08
C GLY A 195 -3.18 10.07 -25.05
N GLU A 196 -3.03 11.39 -25.24
CA GLU A 196 -2.23 12.23 -24.36
C GLU A 196 -2.95 12.51 -23.03
N GLY A 197 -2.21 12.47 -21.92
CA GLY A 197 -2.64 12.95 -20.61
C GLY A 197 -3.25 11.93 -19.65
N PRO A 198 -3.08 10.59 -19.81
CA PRO A 198 -3.60 9.64 -18.85
C PRO A 198 -2.77 9.63 -17.56
N ASN A 199 -3.44 9.32 -16.46
CA ASN A 199 -2.81 8.95 -15.20
C ASN A 199 -2.90 7.44 -15.01
N ALA A 200 -1.86 6.82 -14.49
CA ALA A 200 -1.85 5.38 -14.23
C ALA A 200 -2.21 5.08 -12.78
N TRP A 201 -3.13 4.15 -12.57
CA TRP A 201 -3.42 3.60 -11.24
C TRP A 201 -3.00 2.15 -11.15
N CYS A 202 -2.37 1.82 -10.04
CA CYS A 202 -2.06 0.44 -9.75
C CYS A 202 -3.18 -0.17 -8.93
N SER A 203 -3.96 -1.04 -9.55
CA SER A 203 -4.86 -1.95 -8.82
C SER A 203 -4.40 -3.37 -9.03
N ARG A 204 -4.40 -4.18 -7.99
CA ARG A 204 -3.94 -5.54 -8.06
C ARG A 204 -5.07 -6.53 -7.91
N SER A 205 -5.19 -7.45 -8.87
CA SER A 205 -5.84 -8.73 -8.67
C SER A 205 -4.80 -9.80 -8.43
N THR A 206 -4.85 -10.49 -7.28
CA THR A 206 -4.06 -11.69 -7.02
C THR A 206 -4.89 -12.91 -7.30
N THR A 207 -4.46 -13.70 -8.27
CA THR A 207 -4.86 -15.10 -8.35
C THR A 207 -3.93 -15.95 -7.48
N ARG A 208 -4.34 -17.16 -7.07
CA ARG A 208 -3.46 -18.13 -6.37
C ARG A 208 -2.15 -18.40 -7.13
N ARG A 209 -2.09 -18.11 -8.42
CA ARG A 209 -0.90 -18.14 -9.27
C ARG A 209 -0.53 -16.74 -9.65
N VAL A 210 0.58 -16.23 -9.13
CA VAL A 210 1.12 -14.91 -9.48
C VAL A 210 1.70 -14.97 -10.87
N THR A 211 0.92 -14.61 -11.84
CA THR A 211 1.40 -14.50 -13.22
C THR A 211 1.17 -13.11 -13.80
N LYS A 212 0.33 -12.30 -13.17
CA LYS A 212 -0.13 -11.04 -13.78
C LYS A 212 -0.29 -9.93 -12.74
N VAL A 213 0.03 -8.72 -13.13
CA VAL A 213 -0.29 -7.47 -12.42
C VAL A 213 -1.24 -6.67 -13.30
N TRP A 214 -2.26 -6.08 -12.69
CA TRP A 214 -3.33 -5.37 -13.38
C TRP A 214 -3.29 -3.91 -12.98
N PHE A 215 -3.32 -3.01 -13.95
CA PHE A 215 -3.31 -1.57 -13.76
C PHE A 215 -4.57 -0.98 -14.36
N SER A 216 -5.30 -0.21 -13.55
CA SER A 216 -6.32 0.71 -14.05
C SER A 216 -5.62 1.93 -14.61
N VAL A 217 -5.95 2.30 -15.82
CA VAL A 217 -5.43 3.48 -16.50
C VAL A 217 -6.59 4.28 -17.03
N TRP A 218 -6.62 5.58 -16.78
CA TRP A 218 -7.65 6.46 -17.33
C TRP A 218 -7.04 7.73 -17.89
N ASN A 219 -7.74 8.32 -18.85
CA ASN A 219 -7.39 9.60 -19.46
C ASN A 219 -8.24 10.71 -18.82
N GLY A 220 -7.60 11.64 -18.12
CA GLY A 220 -8.30 12.75 -17.45
C GLY A 220 -8.96 13.76 -18.39
N LYS A 221 -8.62 13.75 -19.70
CA LYS A 221 -9.24 14.64 -20.70
C LYS A 221 -10.45 13.99 -21.40
N THR A 222 -10.29 12.75 -21.87
CA THR A 222 -11.32 12.05 -22.64
C THR A 222 -12.22 11.17 -21.81
N GLN A 223 -11.82 10.91 -20.55
CA GLN A 223 -12.47 9.99 -19.60
C GLN A 223 -12.45 8.51 -20.02
N ASP A 224 -11.75 8.20 -21.10
CA ASP A 224 -11.53 6.82 -21.50
C ASP A 224 -10.70 6.06 -20.47
N SER A 225 -11.04 4.81 -20.26
CA SER A 225 -10.33 3.94 -19.32
C SER A 225 -9.91 2.62 -19.94
N ALA A 226 -8.87 2.03 -19.37
CA ALA A 226 -8.39 0.69 -19.76
C ALA A 226 -7.81 -0.05 -18.56
N ILE A 227 -7.81 -1.37 -18.65
CA ILE A 227 -7.04 -2.23 -17.77
C ILE A 227 -5.84 -2.77 -18.53
N VAL A 228 -4.64 -2.45 -18.06
CA VAL A 228 -3.37 -2.97 -18.59
C VAL A 228 -2.94 -4.17 -17.77
N VAL A 229 -2.70 -5.29 -18.42
CA VAL A 229 -2.30 -6.55 -17.79
C VAL A 229 -0.85 -6.85 -18.15
N ILE A 230 0.01 -6.93 -17.13
CA ILE A 230 1.44 -7.20 -17.25
C ILE A 230 1.75 -8.58 -16.68
N ASP A 231 2.65 -9.31 -17.33
CA ASP A 231 3.23 -10.52 -16.77
C ASP A 231 4.20 -10.15 -15.63
N ASP A 232 3.93 -10.63 -14.41
CA ASP A 232 4.72 -10.25 -13.24
C ASP A 232 6.20 -10.65 -13.36
N LYS A 233 6.48 -11.82 -13.93
CA LYS A 233 7.85 -12.33 -14.03
C LYS A 233 8.66 -11.65 -15.11
N THR A 234 8.06 -11.47 -16.29
CA THR A 234 8.77 -10.95 -17.47
C THR A 234 8.60 -9.44 -17.65
N ARG A 235 7.68 -8.81 -16.91
CA ARG A 235 7.32 -7.39 -16.99
C ARG A 235 6.80 -6.98 -18.37
N LYS A 236 6.38 -7.94 -19.20
CA LYS A 236 5.87 -7.70 -20.56
C LYS A 236 4.36 -7.55 -20.56
N LEU A 237 3.88 -6.70 -21.49
CA LEU A 237 2.44 -6.53 -21.74
C LEU A 237 1.80 -7.86 -22.15
N LYS A 238 0.70 -8.23 -21.52
CA LYS A 238 -0.13 -9.39 -21.84
C LYS A 238 -1.41 -9.01 -22.55
N ALA A 239 -2.10 -7.99 -22.05
CA ALA A 239 -3.37 -7.53 -22.62
C ALA A 239 -3.64 -6.08 -22.25
N VAL A 240 -4.42 -5.41 -23.08
CA VAL A 240 -5.10 -4.16 -22.77
C VAL A 240 -6.59 -4.41 -22.96
N ILE A 241 -7.37 -4.20 -21.91
CA ILE A 241 -8.82 -4.39 -21.91
C ILE A 241 -9.46 -3.01 -21.93
N LYS A 242 -10.21 -2.72 -22.98
CA LYS A 242 -11.00 -1.50 -23.14
C LYS A 242 -12.47 -1.89 -23.23
N ASP A 243 -13.31 -1.25 -22.46
CA ASP A 243 -14.75 -1.51 -22.45
C ASP A 243 -15.44 -0.23 -21.97
N LYS A 244 -16.53 0.19 -22.62
CA LYS A 244 -17.30 1.38 -22.23
C LYS A 244 -17.78 1.34 -20.77
N ARG A 245 -17.91 0.16 -20.19
CA ARG A 245 -18.24 0.00 -18.75
C ARG A 245 -17.10 0.35 -17.82
N LEU A 246 -15.89 0.56 -18.33
CA LEU A 246 -14.72 1.00 -17.57
C LEU A 246 -14.54 2.53 -17.63
N ASP A 247 -15.24 3.20 -18.56
CA ASP A 247 -15.13 4.64 -18.74
C ASP A 247 -15.69 5.38 -17.51
N TYR A 248 -15.06 6.49 -17.16
CA TYR A 248 -15.31 7.23 -15.93
C TYR A 248 -16.41 8.27 -16.12
#